data_f2295f67a216722ba0871bd97a8246b5
#
_entry.id   f2295f67a216722ba0871bd97a8246b5
#
_cell.length_a   1.000
_cell.length_b   1.000
_cell.length_c   1.000
_cell.angle_alpha   90.00
_cell.angle_beta   90.00
_cell.angle_gamma   90.00
#
_symmetry.space_group_name_H-M   'P 1'
#
loop_
_entity.id
_entity.type
_entity.pdbx_description
1 polymer ?
#
loop_
_entity_poly.entity_id
_entity_poly.type
_entity_poly.pdbx_seq_one_letter_code
_entity_poly.pdbx_strand_id
1 'polypeptide(L)'
;MRKQNFFLLLMSLVVIVSCTTTSKNQKENNFVRVENGQFIRNGKPYYYIGTNFWYGAILGSEGEGGNRVRLCRELDSLKSIGIDNLRILVGSDGERGVAAKVEPTLQVAPGVYNDTIFAGLDYLLAEMAKRDMLAVLYLNNSWEWSGGYGQYLQWAGYGKAPQPAVDGYAAYMNFAGQFVCSDSAQALYANYVKDVITRTNRYTNVRYIDDPTIMSWQIGNEPRAFLPEYKQNFANWMGKAAALIKSLDSNHLVSTGSEGKWGCEMDMDLFEKIHADANVDYMNIHIWPYNWGWAPKDSLQENLEKAKQNSKVYIDEHLAVAKKYQKPL
;
A
#
# COMPACT_ATOMS: atom_id res chain seq x y z
N MET A 1 -48.65 -87.89 -7.90
CA MET A 1 -48.65 -86.66 -8.66
C MET A 1 -48.14 -85.54 -7.75
N ARG A 2 -46.84 -85.19 -7.86
CA ARG A 2 -46.20 -84.14 -7.05
C ARG A 2 -46.17 -82.85 -7.84
N LYS A 3 -46.75 -81.77 -7.38
CA LYS A 3 -46.61 -80.41 -7.95
C LYS A 3 -45.29 -79.79 -7.44
N GLN A 4 -44.40 -79.48 -8.32
CA GLN A 4 -43.19 -78.65 -8.01
C GLN A 4 -43.53 -77.19 -8.16
N ASN A 5 -43.41 -76.43 -7.08
CA ASN A 5 -43.48 -74.96 -7.09
C ASN A 5 -42.12 -74.43 -7.45
N PHE A 6 -42.08 -73.65 -8.56
CA PHE A 6 -40.88 -72.92 -9.02
C PHE A 6 -40.91 -71.53 -8.36
N PHE A 7 -40.01 -71.28 -7.45
CA PHE A 7 -39.82 -69.97 -6.82
C PHE A 7 -38.87 -69.15 -7.70
N LEU A 8 -39.36 -68.09 -8.37
CA LEU A 8 -38.57 -67.14 -9.07
C LEU A 8 -38.02 -66.14 -8.06
N LEU A 9 -36.68 -66.13 -7.87
CA LEU A 9 -35.97 -65.15 -7.07
C LEU A 9 -35.63 -63.95 -7.97
N LEU A 10 -36.34 -62.84 -7.80
CA LEU A 10 -36.06 -61.57 -8.49
C LEU A 10 -34.93 -60.86 -7.77
N MET A 11 -33.73 -60.90 -8.32
CA MET A 11 -32.59 -60.15 -7.79
C MET A 11 -32.64 -58.71 -8.28
N SER A 12 -33.07 -57.79 -7.41
CA SER A 12 -33.06 -56.34 -7.67
C SER A 12 -31.63 -55.80 -7.57
N LEU A 13 -31.05 -55.45 -8.69
CA LEU A 13 -29.74 -54.83 -8.75
C LEU A 13 -29.91 -53.33 -8.39
N VAL A 14 -29.57 -52.96 -7.16
CA VAL A 14 -29.51 -51.56 -6.75
C VAL A 14 -28.21 -50.99 -7.23
N VAL A 15 -28.26 -50.22 -8.31
CA VAL A 15 -27.10 -49.43 -8.79
C VAL A 15 -27.01 -48.17 -7.89
N ILE A 16 -26.08 -48.20 -6.94
CA ILE A 16 -25.69 -47.04 -6.19
C ILE A 16 -24.84 -46.15 -7.11
N VAL A 17 -25.45 -45.13 -7.74
CA VAL A 17 -24.73 -44.05 -8.39
C VAL A 17 -24.10 -43.20 -7.30
N SER A 18 -22.85 -43.50 -6.97
CA SER A 18 -22.04 -42.63 -6.11
C SER A 18 -21.72 -41.35 -6.91
N CYS A 19 -22.49 -40.30 -6.70
CA CYS A 19 -22.09 -38.96 -7.12
C CYS A 19 -20.87 -38.56 -6.30
N THR A 20 -19.68 -38.87 -6.81
CA THR A 20 -18.46 -38.18 -6.39
C THR A 20 -18.55 -36.73 -6.87
N THR A 21 -19.12 -35.87 -6.04
CA THR A 21 -18.87 -34.44 -6.15
C THR A 21 -17.39 -34.24 -5.94
N THR A 22 -16.63 -34.13 -7.02
CA THR A 22 -15.31 -33.52 -7.02
C THR A 22 -15.52 -32.10 -6.51
N SER A 23 -15.32 -31.90 -5.22
CA SER A 23 -15.08 -30.56 -4.67
C SER A 23 -13.81 -30.08 -5.38
N LYS A 24 -13.97 -29.25 -6.41
CA LYS A 24 -12.90 -28.35 -6.83
C LYS A 24 -12.49 -27.65 -5.54
N ASN A 25 -11.32 -27.96 -5.01
CA ASN A 25 -10.64 -27.11 -4.03
C ASN A 25 -10.54 -25.73 -4.69
N GLN A 26 -11.55 -24.89 -4.43
CA GLN A 26 -11.38 -23.46 -4.52
C GLN A 26 -10.31 -23.18 -3.46
N LYS A 27 -9.08 -22.91 -3.89
CA LYS A 27 -8.10 -22.22 -3.05
C LYS A 27 -8.89 -21.07 -2.45
N GLU A 28 -9.15 -21.12 -1.14
CA GLU A 28 -9.75 -19.99 -0.46
C GLU A 28 -8.93 -18.78 -0.81
N ASN A 29 -9.57 -17.81 -1.44
CA ASN A 29 -8.89 -16.60 -1.87
C ASN A 29 -8.74 -15.72 -0.63
N ASN A 30 -7.62 -15.88 0.07
CA ASN A 30 -7.32 -15.22 1.34
C ASN A 30 -6.93 -13.74 1.17
N PHE A 31 -6.94 -13.23 -0.07
CA PHE A 31 -6.66 -11.83 -0.33
C PHE A 31 -7.83 -10.93 0.07
N VAL A 32 -7.50 -9.75 0.57
CA VAL A 32 -8.52 -8.71 0.80
C VAL A 32 -9.05 -8.22 -0.56
N ARG A 33 -10.36 -8.06 -0.65
CA ARG A 33 -11.05 -7.56 -1.85
C ARG A 33 -11.93 -6.38 -1.50
N VAL A 34 -12.37 -5.66 -2.53
CA VAL A 34 -13.39 -4.62 -2.41
C VAL A 34 -14.68 -5.12 -3.04
N GLU A 35 -15.76 -5.11 -2.27
CA GLU A 35 -17.10 -5.45 -2.73
C GLU A 35 -18.10 -4.42 -2.18
N ASN A 36 -18.86 -3.78 -3.06
CA ASN A 36 -19.89 -2.79 -2.68
C ASN A 36 -19.37 -1.67 -1.74
N GLY A 37 -18.18 -1.17 -2.00
CA GLY A 37 -17.58 -0.08 -1.21
C GLY A 37 -17.01 -0.51 0.16
N GLN A 38 -16.81 -1.81 0.38
CA GLN A 38 -16.27 -2.35 1.62
C GLN A 38 -15.08 -3.28 1.35
N PHE A 39 -14.14 -3.31 2.28
CA PHE A 39 -13.12 -4.36 2.30
C PHE A 39 -13.74 -5.67 2.77
N ILE A 40 -13.43 -6.74 2.06
CA ILE A 40 -13.85 -8.10 2.39
C ILE A 40 -12.61 -8.97 2.58
N ARG A 41 -12.52 -9.64 3.73
CA ARG A 41 -11.49 -10.63 4.05
C ARG A 41 -12.14 -11.93 4.50
N ASN A 42 -11.76 -13.06 3.92
CA ASN A 42 -12.34 -14.37 4.23
C ASN A 42 -13.88 -14.38 4.14
N GLY A 43 -14.43 -13.70 3.12
CA GLY A 43 -15.89 -13.61 2.89
C GLY A 43 -16.66 -12.74 3.88
N LYS A 44 -15.99 -11.95 4.72
CA LYS A 44 -16.62 -11.06 5.72
C LYS A 44 -16.14 -9.62 5.54
N PRO A 45 -16.97 -8.62 5.90
CA PRO A 45 -16.52 -7.25 6.00
C PRO A 45 -15.29 -7.13 6.91
N TYR A 46 -14.26 -6.43 6.41
CA TYR A 46 -13.01 -6.22 7.14
C TYR A 46 -12.89 -4.75 7.53
N TYR A 47 -12.95 -4.49 8.82
CA TYR A 47 -12.70 -3.20 9.44
C TYR A 47 -11.47 -3.34 10.33
N TYR A 48 -10.59 -2.39 10.28
CA TYR A 48 -9.35 -2.46 11.04
C TYR A 48 -8.95 -1.12 11.65
N ILE A 49 -8.17 -1.20 12.70
CA ILE A 49 -7.35 -0.10 13.19
C ILE A 49 -5.91 -0.48 12.87
N GLY A 50 -5.23 0.39 12.14
CA GLY A 50 -3.85 0.18 11.75
C GLY A 50 -2.92 1.24 12.33
N THR A 51 -1.63 1.07 12.08
CA THR A 51 -0.64 2.09 12.42
C THR A 51 0.43 2.23 11.34
N ASN A 52 1.04 3.41 11.26
CA ASN A 52 2.24 3.59 10.45
C ASN A 52 3.42 2.88 11.11
N PHE A 53 4.05 2.00 10.35
CA PHE A 53 5.20 1.20 10.77
C PHE A 53 6.33 1.32 9.75
N TRP A 54 6.61 2.57 9.33
CA TRP A 54 7.51 2.90 8.22
C TRP A 54 8.92 2.31 8.36
N TYR A 55 9.40 2.15 9.58
CA TYR A 55 10.72 1.61 9.91
C TYR A 55 10.79 0.08 9.95
N GLY A 56 9.70 -0.61 9.62
CA GLY A 56 9.56 -2.06 9.82
C GLY A 56 10.60 -2.89 9.07
N ALA A 57 10.91 -2.54 7.82
CA ALA A 57 11.95 -3.21 7.04
C ALA A 57 13.35 -3.06 7.66
N ILE A 58 13.66 -1.87 8.17
CA ILE A 58 14.93 -1.61 8.87
C ILE A 58 14.99 -2.42 10.17
N LEU A 59 13.93 -2.38 10.98
CA LEU A 59 13.86 -3.10 12.24
C LEU A 59 13.95 -4.63 12.06
N GLY A 60 13.38 -5.16 10.97
CA GLY A 60 13.43 -6.58 10.58
C GLY A 60 14.78 -7.02 10.01
N SER A 61 15.67 -6.10 9.68
CA SER A 61 16.98 -6.40 9.11
C SER A 61 17.97 -6.97 10.13
N GLU A 62 19.06 -7.55 9.63
CA GLU A 62 20.23 -7.95 10.45
C GLU A 62 21.35 -6.90 10.41
N GLY A 63 21.08 -5.76 9.76
CA GLY A 63 22.04 -4.66 9.62
C GLY A 63 21.82 -3.54 10.63
N GLU A 64 22.35 -2.39 10.27
CA GLU A 64 22.20 -1.16 11.05
C GLU A 64 20.73 -0.80 11.26
N GLY A 65 20.35 -0.48 12.48
CA GLY A 65 18.97 -0.20 12.88
C GLY A 65 18.08 -1.43 13.08
N GLY A 66 18.60 -2.63 12.74
CA GLY A 66 17.87 -3.89 12.88
C GLY A 66 17.80 -4.38 14.32
N ASN A 67 16.63 -4.92 14.69
CA ASN A 67 16.43 -5.59 15.97
C ASN A 67 15.18 -6.49 15.89
N ARG A 68 15.37 -7.71 15.46
CA ARG A 68 14.28 -8.69 15.28
C ARG A 68 13.54 -9.05 16.58
N VAL A 69 14.24 -9.04 17.72
CA VAL A 69 13.60 -9.29 19.03
C VAL A 69 12.63 -8.16 19.36
N ARG A 70 13.05 -6.92 19.16
CA ARG A 70 12.19 -5.74 19.31
C ARG A 70 11.02 -5.80 18.31
N LEU A 71 11.28 -6.12 17.04
CA LEU A 71 10.24 -6.27 16.02
C LEU A 71 9.13 -7.23 16.47
N CYS A 72 9.51 -8.46 16.86
CA CYS A 72 8.53 -9.46 17.30
C CYS A 72 7.73 -8.96 18.50
N ARG A 73 8.38 -8.35 19.51
CA ARG A 73 7.70 -7.78 20.67
C ARG A 73 6.74 -6.64 20.30
N GLU A 74 7.10 -5.76 19.36
CA GLU A 74 6.21 -4.69 18.89
C GLU A 74 5.00 -5.26 18.14
N LEU A 75 5.20 -6.25 17.27
CA LEU A 75 4.08 -6.93 16.57
C LEU A 75 3.14 -7.63 17.56
N ASP A 76 3.68 -8.33 18.56
CA ASP A 76 2.86 -8.98 19.61
C ASP A 76 2.07 -7.94 20.43
N SER A 77 2.70 -6.82 20.78
CA SER A 77 2.06 -5.73 21.51
C SER A 77 0.94 -5.08 20.68
N LEU A 78 1.19 -4.78 19.42
CA LEU A 78 0.19 -4.22 18.51
C LEU A 78 -1.00 -5.17 18.33
N LYS A 79 -0.74 -6.45 18.08
CA LYS A 79 -1.78 -7.47 17.95
C LYS A 79 -2.62 -7.61 19.22
N SER A 80 -2.00 -7.54 20.40
CA SER A 80 -2.70 -7.68 21.69
C SER A 80 -3.69 -6.55 21.98
N ILE A 81 -3.50 -5.37 21.39
CA ILE A 81 -4.42 -4.22 21.50
C ILE A 81 -5.37 -4.09 20.30
N GLY A 82 -5.41 -5.10 19.41
CA GLY A 82 -6.33 -5.15 18.28
C GLY A 82 -5.86 -4.45 17.01
N ILE A 83 -4.57 -4.08 16.92
CA ILE A 83 -3.98 -3.55 15.68
C ILE A 83 -3.45 -4.72 14.87
N ASP A 84 -4.03 -4.93 13.69
CA ASP A 84 -3.70 -6.03 12.79
C ASP A 84 -3.34 -5.58 11.37
N ASN A 85 -3.22 -4.27 11.14
CA ASN A 85 -2.86 -3.70 9.84
C ASN A 85 -1.74 -2.67 10.01
N LEU A 86 -0.66 -2.84 9.25
CA LEU A 86 0.49 -1.94 9.30
C LEU A 86 0.74 -1.29 7.95
N ARG A 87 0.91 0.04 7.95
CA ARG A 87 1.34 0.80 6.78
C ARG A 87 2.86 0.95 6.80
N ILE A 88 3.54 0.38 5.81
CA ILE A 88 4.98 0.12 5.82
C ILE A 88 5.63 0.78 4.61
N LEU A 89 6.74 1.51 4.82
CA LEU A 89 7.63 1.92 3.75
C LEU A 89 8.42 0.70 3.25
N VAL A 90 8.36 0.41 1.96
CA VAL A 90 9.19 -0.66 1.37
C VAL A 90 10.66 -0.36 1.58
N GLY A 91 11.08 0.87 1.32
CA GLY A 91 12.41 1.37 1.63
C GLY A 91 12.62 2.80 1.14
N SER A 92 13.70 3.40 1.57
CA SER A 92 14.15 4.73 1.13
C SER A 92 15.13 4.63 -0.03
N ASP A 93 15.27 5.74 -0.78
CA ASP A 93 16.07 5.84 -1.99
C ASP A 93 17.25 6.81 -1.81
N GLY A 94 18.37 6.55 -2.50
CA GLY A 94 19.48 7.45 -2.65
C GLY A 94 20.64 7.23 -1.70
N GLU A 95 21.60 8.14 -1.74
CA GLU A 95 22.83 8.08 -0.95
C GLU A 95 22.57 8.25 0.55
N ARG A 96 23.48 7.74 1.35
CA ARG A 96 23.51 7.91 2.80
C ARG A 96 24.09 9.27 3.21
N GLY A 97 23.84 9.68 4.45
CA GLY A 97 24.38 10.93 5.01
C GLY A 97 23.58 12.18 4.61
N VAL A 98 22.38 12.01 4.06
CA VAL A 98 21.48 13.14 3.78
C VAL A 98 20.67 13.46 5.02
N ALA A 99 20.73 14.71 5.48
CA ALA A 99 20.02 15.14 6.67
C ALA A 99 18.52 14.82 6.62
N ALA A 100 17.97 14.37 7.73
CA ALA A 100 16.56 14.02 7.92
C ALA A 100 16.01 12.91 6.98
N LYS A 101 16.87 12.19 6.28
CA LYS A 101 16.46 11.06 5.43
C LYS A 101 16.44 9.75 6.21
N VAL A 102 15.49 8.87 5.90
CA VAL A 102 15.41 7.51 6.44
C VAL A 102 16.61 6.70 5.98
N GLU A 103 17.37 6.17 6.93
CA GLU A 103 18.55 5.33 6.71
C GLU A 103 18.51 4.08 7.59
N PRO A 104 19.18 2.99 7.16
CA PRO A 104 19.86 2.80 5.87
C PRO A 104 18.88 2.74 4.68
N THR A 105 19.34 3.18 3.52
CA THR A 105 18.54 3.19 2.28
C THR A 105 18.41 1.80 1.68
N LEU A 106 17.26 1.55 1.04
CA LEU A 106 17.03 0.33 0.28
C LEU A 106 17.65 0.40 -1.12
N GLN A 107 17.26 1.40 -1.91
CA GLN A 107 17.78 1.59 -3.25
C GLN A 107 18.89 2.64 -3.24
N VAL A 108 20.15 2.21 -3.29
CA VAL A 108 21.32 3.09 -3.17
C VAL A 108 21.69 3.77 -4.50
N ALA A 109 21.34 3.16 -5.61
CA ALA A 109 21.41 3.68 -6.96
C ALA A 109 20.33 2.98 -7.81
N PRO A 110 19.97 3.48 -9.00
CA PRO A 110 18.94 2.86 -9.85
C PRO A 110 19.17 1.37 -10.06
N GLY A 111 18.24 0.53 -9.58
CA GLY A 111 18.31 -0.93 -9.65
C GLY A 111 19.37 -1.58 -8.76
N VAL A 112 20.03 -0.82 -7.88
CA VAL A 112 21.02 -1.35 -6.91
C VAL A 112 20.45 -1.29 -5.50
N TYR A 113 20.23 -2.45 -4.93
CA TYR A 113 19.51 -2.59 -3.66
C TYR A 113 20.40 -3.03 -2.51
N ASN A 114 20.13 -2.51 -1.32
CA ASN A 114 20.64 -3.02 -0.06
C ASN A 114 19.85 -4.29 0.32
N ASP A 115 20.44 -5.43 0.03
CA ASP A 115 19.81 -6.73 0.26
C ASP A 115 19.48 -7.00 1.75
N THR A 116 20.21 -6.35 2.67
CA THR A 116 19.92 -6.44 4.10
C THR A 116 18.56 -5.82 4.45
N ILE A 117 18.17 -4.71 3.80
CA ILE A 117 16.88 -4.06 4.02
C ILE A 117 15.76 -4.88 3.36
N PHE A 118 15.99 -5.41 2.15
CA PHE A 118 15.05 -6.35 1.54
C PHE A 118 14.83 -7.60 2.40
N ALA A 119 15.91 -8.16 2.97
CA ALA A 119 15.78 -9.27 3.91
C ALA A 119 14.98 -8.89 5.16
N GLY A 120 15.12 -7.65 5.62
CA GLY A 120 14.34 -7.12 6.73
C GLY A 120 12.86 -7.01 6.43
N LEU A 121 12.49 -6.56 5.22
CA LEU A 121 11.10 -6.54 4.76
C LEU A 121 10.54 -7.97 4.63
N ASP A 122 11.30 -8.90 4.05
CA ASP A 122 10.92 -10.31 3.97
C ASP A 122 10.64 -10.89 5.37
N TYR A 123 11.52 -10.62 6.33
CA TYR A 123 11.38 -11.09 7.70
C TYR A 123 10.15 -10.48 8.40
N LEU A 124 9.93 -9.18 8.22
CA LEU A 124 8.76 -8.49 8.74
C LEU A 124 7.45 -9.14 8.23
N LEU A 125 7.32 -9.34 6.92
CA LEU A 125 6.14 -9.97 6.32
C LEU A 125 5.95 -11.39 6.84
N ALA A 126 7.02 -12.18 6.97
CA ALA A 126 6.95 -13.53 7.54
C ALA A 126 6.47 -13.52 9.01
N GLU A 127 6.91 -12.55 9.82
CA GLU A 127 6.47 -12.40 11.20
C GLU A 127 5.03 -11.88 11.32
N MET A 128 4.60 -11.01 10.40
CA MET A 128 3.22 -10.55 10.32
C MET A 128 2.27 -11.68 9.93
N ALA A 129 2.66 -12.52 8.96
CA ALA A 129 1.88 -13.70 8.55
C ALA A 129 1.60 -14.65 9.74
N LYS A 130 2.59 -14.92 10.58
CA LYS A 130 2.44 -15.76 11.79
C LYS A 130 1.42 -15.21 12.80
N ARG A 131 1.18 -13.91 12.76
CA ARG A 131 0.28 -13.18 13.67
C ARG A 131 -1.07 -12.82 13.04
N ASP A 132 -1.33 -13.29 11.82
CA ASP A 132 -2.51 -12.90 11.05
C ASP A 132 -2.69 -11.38 10.97
N MET A 133 -1.59 -10.68 10.66
CA MET A 133 -1.53 -9.23 10.44
C MET A 133 -1.38 -8.93 8.96
N LEU A 134 -1.89 -7.79 8.51
CA LEU A 134 -1.83 -7.35 7.11
C LEU A 134 -0.91 -6.15 6.92
N ALA A 135 -0.28 -6.09 5.76
CA ALA A 135 0.62 -5.02 5.36
C ALA A 135 0.01 -4.18 4.23
N VAL A 136 0.01 -2.87 4.39
CA VAL A 136 -0.15 -1.88 3.31
C VAL A 136 1.24 -1.36 2.98
N LEU A 137 1.75 -1.73 1.81
CA LEU A 137 3.11 -1.40 1.40
C LEU A 137 3.11 -0.17 0.47
N TYR A 138 3.70 0.95 0.92
CA TYR A 138 3.89 2.08 0.02
C TYR A 138 5.28 2.07 -0.61
N LEU A 139 5.27 2.21 -1.94
CA LEU A 139 6.42 1.93 -2.80
C LEU A 139 7.41 3.08 -2.87
N ASN A 140 6.92 4.31 -2.75
CA ASN A 140 7.73 5.52 -2.93
C ASN A 140 7.22 6.65 -2.03
N ASN A 141 7.76 7.85 -2.20
CA ASN A 141 7.35 9.05 -1.50
C ASN A 141 7.41 10.26 -2.44
N SER A 142 6.54 11.23 -2.26
CA SER A 142 6.74 12.51 -2.93
C SER A 142 7.71 13.42 -2.19
N TRP A 143 7.90 13.18 -0.87
CA TRP A 143 8.75 13.98 -0.01
C TRP A 143 10.19 13.43 0.10
N GLU A 144 11.11 14.30 0.48
CA GLU A 144 12.56 14.07 0.52
C GLU A 144 13.01 13.10 1.60
N TRP A 145 12.25 12.95 2.68
CA TRP A 145 12.69 12.20 3.87
C TRP A 145 12.91 10.69 3.65
N SER A 146 12.46 10.17 2.51
CA SER A 146 12.83 8.83 2.05
C SER A 146 13.38 8.82 0.61
N GLY A 147 13.93 9.94 0.13
CA GLY A 147 14.48 10.12 -1.21
C GLY A 147 13.44 10.58 -2.22
N GLY A 148 12.47 9.74 -2.51
CA GLY A 148 11.26 10.08 -3.26
C GLY A 148 11.47 10.70 -4.63
N TYR A 149 10.49 11.51 -5.07
CA TYR A 149 10.50 12.11 -6.41
C TYR A 149 11.77 12.91 -6.71
N GLY A 150 12.30 13.64 -5.72
CA GLY A 150 13.54 14.39 -5.87
C GLY A 150 14.73 13.49 -6.19
N GLN A 151 14.82 12.33 -5.55
CA GLN A 151 15.93 11.40 -5.80
C GLN A 151 15.85 10.77 -7.20
N TYR A 152 14.64 10.41 -7.67
CA TYR A 152 14.46 9.88 -9.02
C TYR A 152 14.78 10.90 -10.10
N LEU A 153 14.44 12.17 -9.90
CA LEU A 153 14.84 13.27 -10.78
C LEU A 153 16.36 13.46 -10.79
N GLN A 154 17.00 13.41 -9.62
CA GLN A 154 18.46 13.48 -9.52
C GLN A 154 19.12 12.35 -10.33
N TRP A 155 18.63 11.11 -10.20
CA TRP A 155 19.13 9.98 -10.99
C TRP A 155 18.84 10.11 -12.48
N ALA A 156 17.77 10.79 -12.85
CA ALA A 156 17.41 11.08 -14.23
C ALA A 156 18.19 12.26 -14.85
N GLY A 157 19.13 12.86 -14.11
CA GLY A 157 20.01 13.91 -14.61
C GLY A 157 19.50 15.34 -14.46
N TYR A 158 18.46 15.58 -13.65
CA TYR A 158 17.91 16.94 -13.42
C TYR A 158 18.76 17.79 -12.44
N GLY A 159 19.84 17.23 -11.91
CA GLY A 159 20.67 17.87 -10.90
C GLY A 159 20.38 17.39 -9.49
N LYS A 160 21.06 17.96 -8.50
CA LYS A 160 20.90 17.59 -7.09
C LYS A 160 19.54 18.03 -6.57
N ALA A 161 18.82 17.12 -5.94
CA ALA A 161 17.54 17.44 -5.31
C ALA A 161 17.75 18.43 -4.16
N PRO A 162 16.98 19.53 -4.08
CA PRO A 162 16.98 20.44 -2.95
C PRO A 162 16.60 19.72 -1.65
N GLN A 163 17.17 20.19 -0.54
CA GLN A 163 16.85 19.67 0.79
C GLN A 163 16.06 20.72 1.56
N PRO A 164 14.79 20.45 1.94
CA PRO A 164 13.94 21.45 2.61
C PRO A 164 14.56 22.05 3.87
N ALA A 165 15.36 21.29 4.61
CA ALA A 165 16.05 21.79 5.81
C ALA A 165 17.11 22.88 5.49
N VAL A 166 17.61 22.95 4.26
CA VAL A 166 18.64 23.87 3.80
C VAL A 166 18.06 24.87 2.80
N ASP A 167 17.36 24.37 1.79
CA ASP A 167 16.90 25.12 0.62
C ASP A 167 15.43 25.59 0.74
N GLY A 168 14.73 25.11 1.75
CA GLY A 168 13.30 25.38 1.98
C GLY A 168 12.36 24.48 1.15
N TYR A 169 11.12 24.28 1.64
CA TYR A 169 10.12 23.43 1.00
C TYR A 169 9.73 23.94 -0.41
N ALA A 170 9.69 25.25 -0.65
CA ALA A 170 9.35 25.79 -1.95
C ALA A 170 10.34 25.36 -3.04
N ALA A 171 11.65 25.36 -2.74
CA ALA A 171 12.67 24.88 -3.67
C ALA A 171 12.49 23.39 -3.99
N TYR A 172 12.25 22.57 -2.95
CA TYR A 172 11.99 21.15 -3.13
C TYR A 172 10.73 20.89 -3.97
N MET A 173 9.62 21.54 -3.66
CA MET A 173 8.33 21.35 -4.35
C MET A 173 8.45 21.72 -5.85
N ASN A 174 9.11 22.84 -6.16
CA ASN A 174 9.39 23.26 -7.54
C ASN A 174 10.26 22.24 -8.30
N PHE A 175 11.21 21.62 -7.62
CA PHE A 175 12.05 20.58 -8.22
C PHE A 175 11.27 19.27 -8.36
N ALA A 176 10.71 18.77 -7.27
CA ALA A 176 10.05 17.46 -7.21
C ALA A 176 8.80 17.38 -8.10
N GLY A 177 8.08 18.50 -8.31
CA GLY A 177 6.92 18.56 -9.20
C GLY A 177 7.24 18.18 -10.65
N GLN A 178 8.49 18.35 -11.10
CA GLN A 178 8.91 17.95 -12.45
C GLN A 178 8.86 16.43 -12.67
N PHE A 179 8.82 15.63 -11.60
CA PHE A 179 8.78 14.18 -11.69
C PHE A 179 7.60 13.69 -12.54
N VAL A 180 6.44 14.30 -12.41
CA VAL A 180 5.23 13.88 -13.15
C VAL A 180 5.29 14.20 -14.65
N CYS A 181 6.32 14.97 -15.08
CA CYS A 181 6.62 15.29 -16.47
C CYS A 181 7.85 14.54 -17.00
N SER A 182 8.58 13.81 -16.15
CA SER A 182 9.86 13.18 -16.51
C SER A 182 9.66 11.69 -16.83
N ASP A 183 9.61 11.35 -18.11
CA ASP A 183 9.52 9.94 -18.52
C ASP A 183 10.72 9.11 -18.03
N SER A 184 11.92 9.70 -17.98
CA SER A 184 13.12 9.01 -17.48
C SER A 184 13.05 8.71 -15.98
N ALA A 185 12.61 9.67 -15.16
CA ALA A 185 12.43 9.44 -13.72
C ALA A 185 11.30 8.43 -13.44
N GLN A 186 10.18 8.51 -14.20
CA GLN A 186 9.09 7.55 -14.12
C GLN A 186 9.51 6.14 -14.55
N ALA A 187 10.40 6.01 -15.54
CA ALA A 187 10.95 4.72 -15.96
C ALA A 187 11.81 4.07 -14.86
N LEU A 188 12.61 4.87 -14.13
CA LEU A 188 13.37 4.37 -12.98
C LEU A 188 12.42 3.86 -11.86
N TYR A 189 11.36 4.61 -11.57
CA TYR A 189 10.33 4.17 -10.64
C TYR A 189 9.66 2.86 -11.10
N ALA A 190 9.30 2.75 -12.38
CA ALA A 190 8.66 1.56 -12.93
C ALA A 190 9.53 0.31 -12.79
N ASN A 191 10.84 0.42 -13.00
CA ASN A 191 11.79 -0.67 -12.79
C ASN A 191 11.85 -1.09 -11.31
N TYR A 192 11.95 -0.12 -10.40
CA TYR A 192 11.92 -0.36 -8.96
C TYR A 192 10.62 -1.08 -8.53
N VAL A 193 9.46 -0.60 -8.97
CA VAL A 193 8.16 -1.22 -8.67
C VAL A 193 8.13 -2.67 -9.14
N LYS A 194 8.62 -2.95 -10.35
CA LYS A 194 8.70 -4.30 -10.88
C LYS A 194 9.57 -5.20 -9.99
N ASP A 195 10.75 -4.73 -9.60
CA ASP A 195 11.69 -5.51 -8.79
C ASP A 195 11.11 -5.83 -7.40
N VAL A 196 10.38 -4.86 -6.80
CA VAL A 196 9.71 -5.07 -5.50
C VAL A 196 8.54 -6.04 -5.61
N ILE A 197 7.61 -5.80 -6.54
CA ILE A 197 6.36 -6.59 -6.62
C ILE A 197 6.63 -8.04 -7.01
N THR A 198 7.61 -8.29 -7.88
CA THR A 198 7.93 -9.65 -8.33
C THR A 198 8.88 -10.40 -7.41
N ARG A 199 9.24 -9.81 -6.26
CA ARG A 199 10.15 -10.41 -5.28
C ARG A 199 9.57 -11.70 -4.70
N THR A 200 10.46 -12.64 -4.38
CA THR A 200 10.14 -13.82 -3.57
C THR A 200 10.72 -13.62 -2.17
N ASN A 201 9.87 -13.76 -1.15
CA ASN A 201 10.26 -13.67 0.26
C ASN A 201 11.22 -14.82 0.60
N ARG A 202 12.41 -14.48 1.09
CA ARG A 202 13.47 -15.47 1.39
C ARG A 202 13.19 -16.36 2.61
N TYR A 203 12.28 -15.95 3.49
CA TYR A 203 11.95 -16.73 4.70
C TYR A 203 10.75 -17.65 4.49
N THR A 204 9.80 -17.27 3.63
CA THR A 204 8.59 -18.05 3.35
C THR A 204 8.65 -18.79 2.00
N ASN A 205 9.55 -18.38 1.12
CA ASN A 205 9.62 -18.81 -0.28
C ASN A 205 8.32 -18.53 -1.07
N VAL A 206 7.51 -17.57 -0.63
CA VAL A 206 6.30 -17.11 -1.30
C VAL A 206 6.63 -15.84 -2.08
N ARG A 207 6.17 -15.74 -3.33
CA ARG A 207 6.29 -14.49 -4.09
C ARG A 207 5.39 -13.43 -3.43
N TYR A 208 5.80 -12.17 -3.44
CA TYR A 208 4.99 -11.09 -2.87
C TYR A 208 3.60 -11.02 -3.50
N ILE A 209 3.48 -11.25 -4.81
CA ILE A 209 2.19 -11.29 -5.52
C ILE A 209 1.29 -12.48 -5.11
N ASP A 210 1.82 -13.47 -4.39
CA ASP A 210 1.07 -14.64 -3.89
C ASP A 210 0.92 -14.60 -2.35
N ASP A 211 1.42 -13.57 -1.67
CA ASP A 211 1.42 -13.46 -0.20
C ASP A 211 0.19 -12.70 0.32
N PRO A 212 -0.81 -13.39 0.87
CA PRO A 212 -2.02 -12.73 1.38
C PRO A 212 -1.78 -11.87 2.62
N THR A 213 -0.58 -11.86 3.19
CA THR A 213 -0.17 -10.92 4.23
C THR A 213 -0.11 -9.49 3.70
N ILE A 214 0.18 -9.33 2.42
CA ILE A 214 0.11 -8.03 1.76
C ILE A 214 -1.36 -7.75 1.43
N MET A 215 -1.92 -6.68 1.99
CA MET A 215 -3.26 -6.23 1.66
C MET A 215 -3.27 -5.41 0.38
N SER A 216 -2.32 -4.50 0.27
CA SER A 216 -2.32 -3.55 -0.84
C SER A 216 -0.94 -2.94 -1.10
N TRP A 217 -0.79 -2.48 -2.35
CA TRP A 217 0.26 -1.59 -2.80
C TRP A 217 -0.24 -0.15 -2.81
N GLN A 218 0.51 0.77 -2.22
CA GLN A 218 0.30 2.20 -2.42
C GLN A 218 1.38 2.75 -3.34
N ILE A 219 0.98 3.55 -4.34
CA ILE A 219 1.89 4.14 -5.33
C ILE A 219 3.00 4.93 -4.64
N GLY A 220 2.64 5.66 -3.58
CA GLY A 220 3.62 6.38 -2.79
C GLY A 220 3.04 6.92 -1.49
N ASN A 221 3.88 7.56 -0.69
CA ASN A 221 3.44 8.37 0.42
C ASN A 221 3.16 9.79 -0.09
N GLU A 222 1.92 10.22 0.09
CA GLU A 222 1.49 11.58 -0.20
C GLU A 222 1.88 12.08 -1.60
N PRO A 223 1.57 11.32 -2.68
CA PRO A 223 1.84 11.79 -4.02
C PRO A 223 1.13 13.12 -4.26
N ARG A 224 1.85 14.09 -4.86
CA ARG A 224 1.39 15.45 -5.10
C ARG A 224 1.70 15.94 -6.51
N ALA A 225 0.86 16.84 -7.01
CA ALA A 225 1.17 17.65 -8.18
C ALA A 225 2.26 18.68 -7.87
N PHE A 226 2.31 19.18 -6.62
CA PHE A 226 3.14 20.26 -6.10
C PHE A 226 2.87 21.65 -6.68
N LEU A 227 2.52 21.73 -7.97
CA LEU A 227 2.23 22.99 -8.66
C LEU A 227 0.96 22.85 -9.49
N PRO A 228 0.16 23.91 -9.60
CA PRO A 228 -1.11 23.88 -10.34
C PRO A 228 -0.98 23.47 -11.81
N GLU A 229 0.10 23.87 -12.47
CA GLU A 229 0.39 23.51 -13.86
C GLU A 229 0.65 22.02 -14.09
N TYR A 230 1.00 21.28 -13.05
CA TYR A 230 1.27 19.85 -13.15
C TYR A 230 0.06 18.94 -12.85
N LYS A 231 -1.11 19.50 -12.52
CA LYS A 231 -2.31 18.73 -12.16
C LYS A 231 -2.66 17.63 -13.18
N GLN A 232 -2.64 17.99 -14.48
CA GLN A 232 -2.98 17.02 -15.53
C GLN A 232 -1.91 15.92 -15.67
N ASN A 233 -0.63 16.29 -15.60
CA ASN A 233 0.48 15.34 -15.64
C ASN A 233 0.45 14.42 -14.43
N PHE A 234 0.12 14.96 -13.26
CA PHE A 234 -0.05 14.20 -12.03
C PHE A 234 -1.17 13.15 -12.16
N ALA A 235 -2.35 13.53 -12.67
CA ALA A 235 -3.42 12.57 -12.91
C ALA A 235 -2.99 11.46 -13.89
N ASN A 236 -2.32 11.82 -14.97
CA ASN A 236 -1.80 10.86 -15.95
C ASN A 236 -0.77 9.91 -15.33
N TRP A 237 0.14 10.45 -14.51
CA TRP A 237 1.14 9.69 -13.78
C TRP A 237 0.49 8.68 -12.84
N MET A 238 -0.48 9.11 -12.02
CA MET A 238 -1.18 8.24 -11.07
C MET A 238 -1.89 7.08 -11.77
N GLY A 239 -2.57 7.34 -12.90
CA GLY A 239 -3.19 6.29 -13.70
C GLY A 239 -2.17 5.31 -14.31
N LYS A 240 -1.05 5.81 -14.85
CA LYS A 240 0.03 4.96 -15.36
C LYS A 240 0.62 4.07 -14.27
N ALA A 241 0.87 4.62 -13.08
CA ALA A 241 1.45 3.89 -11.97
C ALA A 241 0.49 2.81 -11.42
N ALA A 242 -0.80 3.13 -11.27
CA ALA A 242 -1.82 2.16 -10.86
C ALA A 242 -1.94 1.01 -11.88
N ALA A 243 -2.00 1.33 -13.17
CA ALA A 243 -2.06 0.33 -14.24
C ALA A 243 -0.81 -0.57 -14.28
N LEU A 244 0.38 0.00 -14.06
CA LEU A 244 1.61 -0.78 -13.95
C LEU A 244 1.53 -1.80 -12.80
N ILE A 245 1.15 -1.37 -11.61
CA ILE A 245 1.04 -2.25 -10.45
C ILE A 245 0.04 -3.37 -10.73
N LYS A 246 -1.16 -3.05 -11.25
CA LYS A 246 -2.18 -4.04 -11.62
C LYS A 246 -1.73 -5.01 -12.70
N SER A 247 -0.88 -4.57 -13.63
CA SER A 247 -0.33 -5.45 -14.67
C SER A 247 0.68 -6.48 -14.11
N LEU A 248 1.33 -6.16 -13.00
CA LEU A 248 2.29 -7.03 -12.31
C LEU A 248 1.62 -7.93 -11.28
N ASP A 249 0.55 -7.43 -10.66
CA ASP A 249 -0.13 -8.09 -9.54
C ASP A 249 -1.65 -7.86 -9.61
N SER A 250 -2.38 -8.90 -9.94
CA SER A 250 -3.84 -8.89 -9.99
C SER A 250 -4.51 -9.33 -8.68
N ASN A 251 -3.75 -9.75 -7.67
CA ASN A 251 -4.27 -10.29 -6.43
C ASN A 251 -4.48 -9.21 -5.37
N HIS A 252 -3.56 -8.26 -5.28
CA HIS A 252 -3.59 -7.25 -4.23
C HIS A 252 -4.32 -5.97 -4.65
N LEU A 253 -4.81 -5.27 -3.65
CA LEU A 253 -5.42 -3.97 -3.83
C LEU A 253 -4.37 -2.91 -4.18
N VAL A 254 -4.79 -1.89 -4.91
CA VAL A 254 -3.97 -0.73 -5.24
C VAL A 254 -4.65 0.54 -4.75
N SER A 255 -3.87 1.41 -4.13
CA SER A 255 -4.30 2.74 -3.69
C SER A 255 -3.21 3.75 -4.00
N THR A 256 -3.58 5.01 -4.01
CA THR A 256 -2.67 6.09 -4.37
C THR A 256 -1.67 6.44 -3.27
N GLY A 257 -2.07 6.33 -2.00
CA GLY A 257 -1.33 6.87 -0.85
C GLY A 257 -1.54 8.38 -0.65
N SER A 258 -2.61 8.94 -1.22
CA SER A 258 -2.91 10.38 -1.28
C SER A 258 -3.23 10.98 0.09
N GLU A 259 -2.97 12.28 0.25
CA GLU A 259 -3.52 13.10 1.33
C GLU A 259 -4.98 13.53 1.09
N GLY A 260 -5.54 13.22 -0.08
CA GLY A 260 -6.82 13.76 -0.50
C GLY A 260 -6.66 15.05 -1.33
N LYS A 261 -7.60 16.01 -1.19
CA LYS A 261 -7.55 17.27 -1.97
C LYS A 261 -6.29 18.11 -1.72
N TRP A 262 -5.64 17.98 -0.56
CA TRP A 262 -4.36 18.62 -0.30
C TRP A 262 -3.27 18.14 -1.26
N GLY A 263 -3.20 16.85 -1.54
CA GLY A 263 -2.28 16.29 -2.55
C GLY A 263 -2.65 16.67 -3.98
N CYS A 264 -3.87 17.14 -4.19
CA CYS A 264 -4.42 17.55 -5.49
C CYS A 264 -4.53 19.10 -5.64
N GLU A 265 -3.69 19.88 -4.95
CA GLU A 265 -3.73 21.35 -4.99
C GLU A 265 -5.12 21.91 -4.68
N MET A 266 -5.77 21.41 -3.62
CA MET A 266 -7.11 21.74 -3.15
C MET A 266 -8.23 21.50 -4.18
N ASP A 267 -7.99 20.67 -5.19
CA ASP A 267 -8.90 20.40 -6.30
C ASP A 267 -9.58 19.02 -6.11
N MET A 268 -10.87 19.05 -5.74
CA MET A 268 -11.66 17.83 -5.55
C MET A 268 -11.96 17.12 -6.87
N ASP A 269 -12.09 17.83 -7.99
CA ASP A 269 -12.33 17.23 -9.30
C ASP A 269 -11.09 16.44 -9.74
N LEU A 270 -9.89 16.94 -9.43
CA LEU A 270 -8.64 16.23 -9.66
C LEU A 270 -8.55 14.98 -8.78
N PHE A 271 -8.89 15.09 -7.48
CA PHE A 271 -8.95 13.94 -6.57
C PHE A 271 -9.92 12.87 -7.09
N GLU A 272 -11.14 13.29 -7.46
CA GLU A 272 -12.14 12.40 -8.02
C GLU A 272 -11.64 11.72 -9.30
N LYS A 273 -11.09 12.49 -10.25
CA LYS A 273 -10.55 11.97 -11.50
C LYS A 273 -9.51 10.86 -11.30
N ILE A 274 -8.57 11.07 -10.38
CA ILE A 274 -7.52 10.10 -10.06
C ILE A 274 -8.11 8.82 -9.45
N HIS A 275 -9.03 8.99 -8.50
CA HIS A 275 -9.56 7.86 -7.74
C HIS A 275 -10.74 7.15 -8.43
N ALA A 276 -11.29 7.72 -9.50
CA ALA A 276 -12.25 7.07 -10.39
C ALA A 276 -11.60 5.98 -11.26
N ASP A 277 -10.26 5.99 -11.43
CA ASP A 277 -9.54 5.00 -12.23
C ASP A 277 -9.83 3.58 -11.74
N ALA A 278 -10.12 2.67 -12.69
CA ALA A 278 -10.46 1.28 -12.40
C ALA A 278 -9.31 0.49 -11.75
N ASN A 279 -8.06 0.94 -11.92
CA ASN A 279 -6.89 0.31 -11.31
C ASN A 279 -6.64 0.77 -9.86
N VAL A 280 -7.41 1.73 -9.35
CA VAL A 280 -7.38 2.18 -7.96
C VAL A 280 -8.55 1.53 -7.23
N ASP A 281 -8.29 0.60 -6.32
CA ASP A 281 -9.33 -0.18 -5.65
C ASP A 281 -9.99 0.54 -4.48
N TYR A 282 -9.26 1.38 -3.77
CA TYR A 282 -9.75 2.14 -2.63
C TYR A 282 -9.08 3.50 -2.54
N MET A 283 -9.72 4.41 -1.85
CA MET A 283 -9.22 5.77 -1.61
C MET A 283 -8.55 5.84 -0.25
N ASN A 284 -7.64 6.77 -0.09
CA ASN A 284 -7.09 7.12 1.21
C ASN A 284 -6.85 8.61 1.31
N ILE A 285 -6.92 9.14 2.52
CA ILE A 285 -6.61 10.51 2.85
C ILE A 285 -5.72 10.56 4.08
N HIS A 286 -4.94 11.62 4.19
CA HIS A 286 -4.24 11.97 5.41
C HIS A 286 -4.81 13.28 5.95
N ILE A 287 -4.87 13.42 7.26
CA ILE A 287 -5.40 14.63 7.90
C ILE A 287 -4.38 15.11 8.92
N TRP A 288 -3.81 16.29 8.66
CA TRP A 288 -2.73 16.88 9.45
C TRP A 288 -3.16 18.24 10.04
N PRO A 289 -4.05 18.30 11.06
CA PRO A 289 -4.59 19.56 11.60
C PRO A 289 -3.51 20.54 12.05
N TYR A 290 -2.43 20.03 12.63
CA TYR A 290 -1.29 20.85 13.04
C TYR A 290 -0.55 21.45 11.84
N ASN A 291 -0.14 20.59 10.88
CA ASN A 291 0.62 21.00 9.70
C ASN A 291 -0.18 21.92 8.78
N TRP A 292 -1.51 21.75 8.75
CA TRP A 292 -2.41 22.58 7.93
C TRP A 292 -2.89 23.84 8.64
N GLY A 293 -2.33 24.14 9.83
CA GLY A 293 -2.66 25.34 10.59
C GLY A 293 -4.07 25.36 11.19
N TRP A 294 -4.76 24.20 11.23
CA TRP A 294 -6.07 24.11 11.89
C TRP A 294 -5.97 24.10 13.41
N ALA A 295 -4.86 23.63 13.94
CA ALA A 295 -4.54 23.60 15.36
C ALA A 295 -3.05 23.97 15.56
N PRO A 296 -2.69 25.28 15.48
CA PRO A 296 -1.32 25.74 15.66
C PRO A 296 -0.79 25.41 17.07
N LYS A 297 0.51 25.17 17.15
CA LYS A 297 1.20 24.72 18.38
C LYS A 297 0.88 25.59 19.59
N ASP A 298 0.88 26.90 19.42
CA ASP A 298 0.74 27.87 20.51
C ASP A 298 -0.73 28.07 20.94
N SER A 299 -1.69 27.43 20.24
CA SER A 299 -3.13 27.57 20.51
C SER A 299 -3.91 26.27 20.22
N LEU A 300 -3.30 25.11 20.49
CA LEU A 300 -3.88 23.79 20.25
C LEU A 300 -5.25 23.62 20.91
N GLN A 301 -5.36 23.98 22.20
CA GLN A 301 -6.57 23.79 22.98
C GLN A 301 -7.70 24.71 22.48
N GLU A 302 -7.38 25.95 22.16
CA GLU A 302 -8.35 26.93 21.67
C GLU A 302 -8.93 26.57 20.30
N ASN A 303 -8.13 25.92 19.45
CA ASN A 303 -8.51 25.53 18.10
C ASN A 303 -8.98 24.07 17.96
N LEU A 304 -9.06 23.31 19.06
CA LEU A 304 -9.37 21.89 19.01
C LEU A 304 -10.72 21.62 18.33
N GLU A 305 -11.77 22.32 18.70
CA GLU A 305 -13.11 22.10 18.12
C GLU A 305 -13.17 22.53 16.66
N LYS A 306 -12.48 23.61 16.29
CA LYS A 306 -12.34 24.02 14.89
C LYS A 306 -11.59 22.96 14.06
N ALA A 307 -10.50 22.41 14.60
CA ALA A 307 -9.75 21.35 13.93
C ALA A 307 -10.59 20.07 13.74
N LYS A 308 -11.38 19.67 14.75
CA LYS A 308 -12.33 18.56 14.62
C LYS A 308 -13.37 18.80 13.54
N GLN A 309 -13.96 19.99 13.52
CA GLN A 309 -14.96 20.37 12.51
C GLN A 309 -14.36 20.37 11.09
N ASN A 310 -13.18 20.95 10.91
CA ASN A 310 -12.48 20.94 9.63
C ASN A 310 -12.14 19.51 9.18
N SER A 311 -11.67 18.67 10.11
CA SER A 311 -11.39 17.26 9.83
C SER A 311 -12.64 16.51 9.40
N LYS A 312 -13.78 16.75 10.08
CA LYS A 312 -15.06 16.13 9.71
C LYS A 312 -15.49 16.54 8.30
N VAL A 313 -15.45 17.83 7.98
CA VAL A 313 -15.79 18.34 6.64
C VAL A 313 -14.88 17.69 5.59
N TYR A 314 -13.59 17.63 5.87
CA TYR A 314 -12.63 16.99 4.97
C TYR A 314 -12.95 15.50 4.72
N ILE A 315 -13.27 14.75 5.77
CA ILE A 315 -13.68 13.36 5.65
C ILE A 315 -14.97 13.23 4.83
N ASP A 316 -15.99 14.04 5.15
CA ASP A 316 -17.31 13.97 4.51
C ASP A 316 -17.23 14.23 2.99
N GLU A 317 -16.41 15.21 2.55
CA GLU A 317 -16.18 15.53 1.15
C GLU A 317 -15.58 14.32 0.39
N HIS A 318 -14.56 13.67 0.97
CA HIS A 318 -13.90 12.52 0.33
C HIS A 318 -14.75 11.25 0.39
N LEU A 319 -15.53 11.06 1.48
CA LEU A 319 -16.51 9.99 1.58
C LEU A 319 -17.61 10.10 0.53
N ALA A 320 -18.01 11.29 0.15
CA ALA A 320 -18.99 11.48 -0.92
C ALA A 320 -18.47 10.94 -2.25
N VAL A 321 -17.20 11.19 -2.58
CA VAL A 321 -16.52 10.63 -3.76
C VAL A 321 -16.40 9.11 -3.65
N ALA A 322 -15.95 8.61 -2.50
CA ALA A 322 -15.80 7.17 -2.27
C ALA A 322 -17.12 6.40 -2.47
N LYS A 323 -18.21 6.92 -1.92
CA LYS A 323 -19.57 6.36 -2.10
C LYS A 323 -20.01 6.38 -3.55
N LYS A 324 -19.74 7.46 -4.29
CA LYS A 324 -20.08 7.60 -5.72
C LYS A 324 -19.46 6.49 -6.56
N TYR A 325 -18.25 6.08 -6.24
CA TYR A 325 -17.51 5.02 -6.97
C TYR A 325 -17.54 3.66 -6.29
N GLN A 326 -18.30 3.51 -5.21
CA GLN A 326 -18.38 2.26 -4.42
C GLN A 326 -16.99 1.73 -4.04
N LYS A 327 -16.10 2.62 -3.63
CA LYS A 327 -14.75 2.31 -3.13
C LYS A 327 -14.66 2.62 -1.64
N PRO A 328 -13.94 1.81 -0.83
CA PRO A 328 -13.63 2.19 0.55
C PRO A 328 -12.78 3.47 0.62
N LEU A 329 -12.89 4.21 1.73
CA LEU A 329 -12.02 5.32 2.08
C LEU A 329 -11.30 5.00 3.40
#